data_96e803689d99631b9de1a65ec9a52f03
#
_entry.id   96e803689d99631b9de1a65ec9a52f03
#
_cell.length_a   1.000
_cell.length_b   1.000
_cell.length_c   1.000
_cell.angle_alpha   90.00
_cell.angle_beta   90.00
_cell.angle_gamma   90.00
#
_symmetry.space_group_name_H-M   'P 1'
#
loop_
_entity.id
_entity.type
_entity.pdbx_description
1 polymer ?
#
loop_
_entity_poly.entity_id
_entity_poly.type
_entity_poly.pdbx_seq_one_letter_code
_entity_poly.pdbx_strand_id
1 'polypeptide(L)'
;MENLVKSIISMFSGLAALKFGKELIVFFIYILPILELRGGLLAASFLNVNPVNAYIVSIIGNILPVPFILLFITKILEWMMNSKIKWMNKLANWLHKKADKNKDKIEKYGYWGLLLFVGIPLPGTGAWTGCLIASILNLDRKKAFFATLCGIIMASIIMMIISYGIIGNIIR
;
A
#
# COMPACT_ATOMS: atom_id res chain seq x y z
N MET A 1 0.73 8.52 11.52
CA MET A 1 0.80 7.12 11.04
C MET A 1 0.98 6.15 12.20
N GLU A 2 1.92 6.39 13.10
CA GLU A 2 2.19 5.55 14.28
C GLU A 2 0.96 5.32 15.17
N ASN A 3 0.21 6.37 15.52
CA ASN A 3 -1.00 6.25 16.33
C ASN A 3 -2.10 5.40 15.66
N LEU A 4 -2.24 5.50 14.34
CA LEU A 4 -3.20 4.69 13.58
C LEU A 4 -2.78 3.21 13.59
N VAL A 5 -1.50 2.93 13.41
CA VAL A 5 -0.94 1.56 13.50
C VAL A 5 -1.18 0.96 14.88
N LYS A 6 -0.87 1.72 15.96
CA LYS A 6 -1.10 1.28 17.34
C LYS A 6 -2.59 1.01 17.62
N SER A 7 -3.50 1.86 17.13
CA SER A 7 -4.95 1.65 17.28
C SER A 7 -5.42 0.38 16.57
N ILE A 8 -4.93 0.10 15.37
CA ILE A 8 -5.27 -1.13 14.65
C ILE A 8 -4.72 -2.36 15.38
N ILE A 9 -3.47 -2.32 15.85
CA ILE A 9 -2.89 -3.42 16.63
C ILE A 9 -3.73 -3.70 17.89
N SER A 10 -4.18 -2.66 18.59
CA SER A 10 -5.01 -2.83 19.79
C SER A 10 -6.37 -3.45 19.50
N MET A 11 -6.99 -3.12 18.37
CA MET A 11 -8.27 -3.73 17.94
C MET A 11 -8.15 -5.23 17.66
N PHE A 12 -6.98 -5.67 17.20
CA PHE A 12 -6.70 -7.08 16.88
C PHE A 12 -5.87 -7.81 17.92
N SER A 13 -5.77 -7.27 19.15
CA SER A 13 -4.95 -7.84 20.22
C SER A 13 -5.30 -9.31 20.55
N GLY A 14 -6.57 -9.71 20.41
CA GLY A 14 -6.99 -11.10 20.57
C GLY A 14 -6.42 -12.07 19.52
N LEU A 15 -6.14 -11.59 18.31
CA LEU A 15 -5.50 -12.40 17.27
C LEU A 15 -3.99 -12.56 17.53
N ALA A 16 -3.36 -11.62 18.22
CA ALA A 16 -1.92 -11.66 18.48
C ALA A 16 -1.50 -12.88 19.34
N ALA A 17 -2.43 -13.49 20.07
CA ALA A 17 -2.22 -14.70 20.85
C ALA A 17 -2.16 -16.00 20.01
N LEU A 18 -2.60 -15.97 18.77
CA LEU A 18 -2.53 -17.12 17.84
C LEU A 18 -1.11 -17.31 17.32
N LYS A 19 -0.77 -18.56 16.93
CA LYS A 19 0.57 -18.95 16.45
C LYS A 19 1.11 -18.06 15.31
N PHE A 20 0.23 -17.57 14.41
CA PHE A 20 0.55 -16.63 13.32
C PHE A 20 -0.27 -15.33 13.40
N GLY A 21 -0.76 -15.00 14.58
CA GLY A 21 -1.67 -13.87 14.76
C GLY A 21 -1.04 -12.53 14.44
N LYS A 22 0.23 -12.35 14.77
CA LYS A 22 1.00 -11.13 14.48
C LYS A 22 1.17 -10.92 12.98
N GLU A 23 1.50 -11.98 12.25
CA GLU A 23 1.62 -11.97 10.78
C GLU A 23 0.29 -11.68 10.11
N LEU A 24 -0.82 -12.21 10.62
CA LEU A 24 -2.16 -11.93 10.12
C LEU A 24 -2.53 -10.46 10.33
N ILE A 25 -2.29 -9.89 11.50
CA ILE A 25 -2.54 -8.47 11.77
C ILE A 25 -1.77 -7.61 10.77
N VAL A 26 -0.50 -7.89 10.60
CA VAL A 26 0.39 -7.18 9.67
C VAL A 26 -0.08 -7.35 8.23
N PHE A 27 -0.50 -8.54 7.82
CA PHE A 27 -1.07 -8.81 6.49
C PHE A 27 -2.30 -7.96 6.19
N PHE A 28 -3.25 -7.85 7.13
CA PHE A 28 -4.41 -6.98 6.96
C PHE A 28 -4.01 -5.50 6.84
N ILE A 29 -3.00 -5.07 7.60
CA ILE A 29 -2.49 -3.69 7.50
C ILE A 29 -1.90 -3.42 6.11
N TYR A 30 -1.21 -4.40 5.49
CA TYR A 30 -0.66 -4.26 4.14
C TYR A 30 -1.73 -4.08 3.06
N ILE A 31 -2.89 -4.69 3.21
CA ILE A 31 -4.00 -4.57 2.26
C ILE A 31 -4.66 -3.20 2.33
N LEU A 32 -4.58 -2.49 3.45
CA LEU A 32 -5.26 -1.20 3.62
C LEU A 32 -4.61 -0.11 2.75
N PRO A 33 -5.42 0.64 1.96
CA PRO A 33 -4.91 1.62 0.99
C PRO A 33 -4.22 2.85 1.60
N ILE A 34 -4.33 3.05 2.91
CA ILE A 34 -3.74 4.19 3.63
C ILE A 34 -2.38 3.81 4.22
N LEU A 35 -2.27 2.60 4.76
CA LEU A 35 -1.10 2.13 5.49
C LEU A 35 -0.11 1.40 4.59
N GLU A 36 -0.62 0.51 3.75
CA GLU A 36 0.16 -0.27 2.79
C GLU A 36 1.45 -0.85 3.41
N LEU A 37 2.49 -0.95 2.62
CA LEU A 37 3.80 -1.46 3.00
C LEU A 37 4.44 -0.70 4.18
N ARG A 38 4.22 0.61 4.24
CA ARG A 38 4.85 1.48 5.27
C ARG A 38 4.28 1.23 6.65
N GLY A 39 2.97 1.23 6.74
CA GLY A 39 2.28 0.96 7.99
C GLY A 39 2.48 -0.47 8.44
N GLY A 40 2.46 -1.41 7.49
CA GLY A 40 2.62 -2.83 7.77
C GLY A 40 4.00 -3.20 8.30
N LEU A 41 5.09 -2.69 7.69
CA LEU A 41 6.45 -2.96 8.17
C LEU A 41 6.76 -2.28 9.51
N LEU A 42 6.21 -1.08 9.74
CA LEU A 42 6.27 -0.46 11.07
C LEU A 42 5.52 -1.30 12.11
N ALA A 43 4.31 -1.76 11.78
CA ALA A 43 3.54 -2.64 12.67
C ALA A 43 4.26 -3.96 12.95
N ALA A 44 4.87 -4.56 11.93
CA ALA A 44 5.66 -5.78 12.07
C ALA A 44 6.84 -5.60 13.03
N SER A 45 7.54 -4.46 12.94
CA SER A 45 8.63 -4.11 13.85
C SER A 45 8.13 -3.93 15.30
N PHE A 46 7.02 -3.20 15.50
CA PHE A 46 6.41 -3.03 16.84
C PHE A 46 5.91 -4.34 17.46
N LEU A 47 5.39 -5.25 16.64
CA LEU A 47 4.92 -6.56 17.08
C LEU A 47 6.06 -7.58 17.25
N ASN A 48 7.32 -7.20 16.97
CA ASN A 48 8.47 -8.09 16.97
C ASN A 48 8.24 -9.33 16.07
N VAL A 49 7.66 -9.13 14.88
CA VAL A 49 7.57 -10.17 13.85
C VAL A 49 8.95 -10.42 13.30
N ASN A 50 9.28 -11.70 13.03
CA ASN A 50 10.56 -12.03 12.41
C ASN A 50 10.75 -11.23 11.10
N PRO A 51 11.90 -10.56 10.88
CA PRO A 51 12.12 -9.73 9.69
C PRO A 51 11.88 -10.44 8.36
N VAL A 52 12.25 -11.71 8.25
CA VAL A 52 12.05 -12.52 7.04
C VAL A 52 10.55 -12.74 6.78
N ASN A 53 9.79 -13.11 7.82
CA ASN A 53 8.34 -13.27 7.72
C ASN A 53 7.65 -11.95 7.38
N ALA A 54 8.06 -10.86 8.03
CA ALA A 54 7.54 -9.52 7.75
C ALA A 54 7.76 -9.12 6.29
N TYR A 55 8.95 -9.40 5.74
CA TYR A 55 9.28 -9.12 4.35
C TYR A 55 8.40 -9.93 3.38
N ILE A 56 8.29 -11.25 3.58
CA ILE A 56 7.48 -12.13 2.73
C ILE A 56 6.01 -11.71 2.77
N VAL A 57 5.46 -11.51 3.97
CA VAL A 57 4.06 -11.10 4.16
C VAL A 57 3.81 -9.71 3.56
N SER A 58 4.80 -8.79 3.62
CA SER A 58 4.69 -7.46 3.02
C SER A 58 4.54 -7.52 1.51
N ILE A 59 5.34 -8.32 0.84
CA ILE A 59 5.28 -8.49 -0.61
C ILE A 59 3.93 -9.08 -1.01
N ILE A 60 3.52 -10.19 -0.39
CA ILE A 60 2.26 -10.87 -0.70
C ILE A 60 1.07 -9.94 -0.44
N GLY A 61 1.02 -9.27 0.71
CA GLY A 61 -0.08 -8.39 1.09
C GLY A 61 -0.22 -7.16 0.19
N ASN A 62 0.89 -6.63 -0.34
CA ASN A 62 0.85 -5.48 -1.26
C ASN A 62 0.61 -5.88 -2.72
N ILE A 63 1.04 -7.07 -3.15
CA ILE A 63 0.81 -7.56 -4.52
C ILE A 63 -0.64 -8.00 -4.70
N LEU A 64 -1.24 -8.61 -3.68
CA LEU A 64 -2.58 -9.20 -3.76
C LEU A 64 -3.65 -8.22 -4.28
N PRO A 65 -3.76 -6.95 -3.82
CA PRO A 65 -4.75 -6.00 -4.34
C PRO A 65 -4.42 -5.47 -5.74
N VAL A 66 -3.15 -5.50 -6.19
CA VAL A 66 -2.71 -4.86 -7.45
C VAL A 66 -3.52 -5.30 -8.68
N PRO A 67 -3.69 -6.62 -8.98
CA PRO A 67 -4.45 -7.03 -10.15
C PRO A 67 -5.92 -6.60 -10.07
N PHE A 68 -6.52 -6.63 -8.88
CA PHE A 68 -7.90 -6.19 -8.68
C PHE A 68 -8.05 -4.68 -8.93
N ILE A 69 -7.09 -3.89 -8.46
CA ILE A 69 -7.10 -2.44 -8.70
C ILE A 69 -6.95 -2.16 -10.20
N LEU A 70 -5.96 -2.74 -10.87
CA LEU A 70 -5.73 -2.51 -12.30
C LEU A 70 -6.89 -2.97 -13.19
N LEU A 71 -7.69 -3.96 -12.75
CA LEU A 71 -8.81 -4.48 -13.51
C LEU A 71 -10.12 -3.74 -13.25
N PHE A 72 -10.38 -3.34 -12.01
CA PHE A 72 -11.71 -2.94 -11.57
C PHE A 72 -11.82 -1.51 -11.06
N ILE A 73 -10.71 -0.84 -10.72
CA ILE A 73 -10.76 0.43 -9.99
C ILE A 73 -11.51 1.53 -10.77
N THR A 74 -11.34 1.62 -12.08
CA THR A 74 -12.06 2.62 -12.90
C THR A 74 -13.56 2.41 -12.83
N LYS A 75 -14.02 1.17 -12.99
CA LYS A 75 -15.45 0.82 -12.87
C LYS A 75 -15.99 1.07 -11.47
N ILE A 76 -15.19 0.74 -10.45
CA ILE A 76 -15.57 0.97 -9.05
C ILE A 76 -15.68 2.47 -8.78
N LEU A 77 -14.74 3.28 -9.25
CA LEU A 77 -14.77 4.73 -9.08
C LEU A 77 -15.98 5.36 -9.78
N GLU A 78 -16.26 4.97 -11.04
CA GLU A 78 -17.43 5.42 -11.77
C GLU A 78 -18.73 5.07 -11.02
N TRP A 79 -18.85 3.84 -10.54
CA TRP A 79 -19.99 3.40 -9.73
C TRP A 79 -20.10 4.21 -8.43
N MET A 80 -18.99 4.45 -7.73
CA MET A 80 -18.98 5.24 -6.49
C MET A 80 -19.34 6.71 -6.74
N MET A 81 -18.86 7.30 -7.84
CA MET A 81 -19.18 8.69 -8.22
C MET A 81 -20.66 8.87 -8.55
N ASN A 82 -21.29 7.85 -9.14
CA ASN A 82 -22.71 7.84 -9.47
C ASN A 82 -23.60 7.39 -8.29
N SER A 83 -23.02 7.02 -7.17
CA SER A 83 -23.75 6.57 -5.99
C SER A 83 -24.46 7.75 -5.30
N LYS A 84 -25.68 7.50 -4.80
CA LYS A 84 -26.42 8.45 -3.96
C LYS A 84 -25.84 8.60 -2.54
N ILE A 85 -24.88 7.75 -2.19
CA ILE A 85 -24.26 7.72 -0.86
C ILE A 85 -23.14 8.76 -0.80
N LYS A 86 -23.35 9.83 -0.07
CA LYS A 86 -22.44 10.99 0.01
C LYS A 86 -20.98 10.65 0.37
N TRP A 87 -20.75 9.70 1.28
CA TRP A 87 -19.39 9.34 1.68
C TRP A 87 -18.63 8.58 0.57
N MET A 88 -19.31 7.74 -0.21
CA MET A 88 -18.72 7.03 -1.36
C MET A 88 -18.30 8.00 -2.44
N ASN A 89 -19.19 8.94 -2.79
CA ASN A 89 -18.88 9.99 -3.73
C ASN A 89 -17.70 10.86 -3.25
N LYS A 90 -17.66 11.22 -1.96
CA LYS A 90 -16.53 11.97 -1.36
C LYS A 90 -15.22 11.20 -1.44
N LEU A 91 -15.25 9.90 -1.18
CA LEU A 91 -14.08 9.03 -1.26
C LEU A 91 -13.58 8.88 -2.71
N ALA A 92 -14.47 8.65 -3.67
CA ALA A 92 -14.11 8.54 -5.08
C ALA A 92 -13.48 9.85 -5.59
N ASN A 93 -14.08 10.99 -5.27
CA ASN A 93 -13.53 12.31 -5.64
C ASN A 93 -12.17 12.58 -4.98
N TRP A 94 -11.97 12.14 -3.75
CA TRP A 94 -10.67 12.26 -3.08
C TRP A 94 -9.60 11.41 -3.78
N LEU A 95 -9.95 10.17 -4.16
CA LEU A 95 -9.05 9.28 -4.90
C LEU A 95 -8.70 9.86 -6.27
N HIS A 96 -9.69 10.38 -7.01
CA HIS A 96 -9.45 11.07 -8.29
C HIS A 96 -8.51 12.27 -8.13
N LYS A 97 -8.79 13.17 -7.20
CA LYS A 97 -7.91 14.32 -6.93
C LYS A 97 -6.48 13.90 -6.55
N LYS A 98 -6.34 12.81 -5.80
CA LYS A 98 -5.03 12.27 -5.43
C LYS A 98 -4.29 11.71 -6.65
N ALA A 99 -5.00 11.05 -7.55
CA ALA A 99 -4.45 10.56 -8.81
C ALA A 99 -4.03 11.72 -9.72
N ASP A 100 -4.91 12.69 -9.94
CA ASP A 100 -4.64 13.86 -10.79
C ASP A 100 -3.42 14.65 -10.30
N LYS A 101 -3.29 14.85 -9.00
CA LYS A 101 -2.12 15.56 -8.41
C LYS A 101 -0.78 14.89 -8.72
N ASN A 102 -0.76 13.59 -8.94
CA ASN A 102 0.47 12.80 -9.19
C ASN A 102 0.56 12.29 -10.63
N LYS A 103 -0.44 12.56 -11.47
CA LYS A 103 -0.56 12.11 -12.85
C LYS A 103 0.66 12.49 -13.68
N ASP A 104 1.06 13.76 -13.63
CA ASP A 104 2.16 14.30 -14.43
C ASP A 104 3.49 13.56 -14.21
N LYS A 105 3.72 13.07 -12.99
CA LYS A 105 4.94 12.33 -12.65
C LYS A 105 5.00 10.98 -13.36
N ILE A 106 3.85 10.28 -13.46
CA ILE A 106 3.78 8.99 -14.13
C ILE A 106 3.66 9.18 -15.63
N GLU A 107 2.91 10.17 -16.11
CA GLU A 107 2.75 10.47 -17.52
C GLU A 107 4.08 10.81 -18.19
N LYS A 108 4.91 11.64 -17.52
CA LYS A 108 6.23 12.04 -18.03
C LYS A 108 7.22 10.90 -18.19
N TYR A 109 7.20 9.93 -17.24
CA TYR A 109 8.21 8.87 -17.18
C TYR A 109 7.63 7.48 -17.49
N GLY A 110 6.33 7.35 -17.79
CA GLY A 110 5.66 6.10 -18.11
C GLY A 110 5.81 5.04 -17.01
N TYR A 111 6.17 3.82 -17.41
CA TYR A 111 6.33 2.71 -16.46
C TYR A 111 7.48 2.90 -15.46
N TRP A 112 8.53 3.60 -15.83
CA TRP A 112 9.61 3.99 -14.90
C TRP A 112 9.10 4.98 -13.85
N GLY A 113 8.26 5.93 -14.26
CA GLY A 113 7.57 6.83 -13.33
C GLY A 113 6.70 6.08 -12.34
N LEU A 114 5.96 5.08 -12.82
CA LEU A 114 5.13 4.22 -11.97
C LEU A 114 5.98 3.41 -10.99
N LEU A 115 7.08 2.78 -11.45
CA LEU A 115 8.00 2.02 -10.61
C LEU A 115 8.57 2.90 -9.49
N LEU A 116 9.10 4.07 -9.83
CA LEU A 116 9.69 4.99 -8.86
C LEU A 116 8.63 5.57 -7.91
N PHE A 117 7.43 5.87 -8.43
CA PHE A 117 6.30 6.36 -7.63
C PHE A 117 5.85 5.36 -6.56
N VAL A 118 5.84 4.07 -6.90
CA VAL A 118 5.53 2.99 -5.95
C VAL A 118 6.72 2.69 -5.04
N GLY A 119 7.91 2.67 -5.61
CA GLY A 119 9.14 2.21 -4.96
C GLY A 119 9.74 3.18 -3.96
N ILE A 120 9.53 4.50 -4.15
CA ILE A 120 10.01 5.49 -3.19
C ILE A 120 8.94 5.69 -2.10
N PRO A 121 9.21 5.35 -0.83
CA PRO A 121 8.21 5.36 0.23
C PRO A 121 7.90 6.78 0.75
N LEU A 122 7.32 7.63 -0.09
CA LEU A 122 6.88 8.99 0.25
C LEU A 122 5.39 9.01 0.65
N PRO A 123 4.97 9.94 1.53
CA PRO A 123 3.56 10.08 1.89
C PRO A 123 2.69 10.32 0.64
N GLY A 124 1.69 9.46 0.45
CA GLY A 124 0.76 9.58 -0.69
C GLY A 124 1.18 8.87 -1.97
N THR A 125 2.35 8.22 -1.99
CA THR A 125 2.74 7.27 -3.05
C THR A 125 2.42 5.84 -2.60
N GLY A 126 2.61 4.85 -3.45
CA GLY A 126 2.44 3.42 -3.12
C GLY A 126 1.68 2.65 -4.17
N ALA A 127 1.48 1.34 -3.94
CA ALA A 127 0.90 0.44 -4.91
C ALA A 127 -0.55 0.79 -5.27
N TRP A 128 -1.39 1.12 -4.27
CA TRP A 128 -2.78 1.52 -4.50
C TRP A 128 -2.90 2.77 -5.36
N THR A 129 -2.18 3.83 -4.97
CA THR A 129 -2.24 5.11 -5.71
C THR A 129 -1.58 4.98 -7.08
N GLY A 130 -0.47 4.25 -7.18
CA GLY A 130 0.21 4.00 -8.45
C GLY A 130 -0.67 3.25 -9.44
N CYS A 131 -1.31 2.16 -9.02
CA CYS A 131 -2.24 1.39 -9.86
C CYS A 131 -3.47 2.20 -10.25
N LEU A 132 -4.00 3.03 -9.34
CA LEU A 132 -5.10 3.94 -9.64
C LEU A 132 -4.72 4.91 -10.77
N ILE A 133 -3.56 5.57 -10.66
CA ILE A 133 -3.07 6.49 -11.69
C ILE A 133 -2.82 5.76 -13.01
N ALA A 134 -2.17 4.60 -12.96
CA ALA A 134 -1.91 3.77 -14.14
C ALA A 134 -3.21 3.39 -14.87
N SER A 135 -4.29 3.10 -14.11
CA SER A 135 -5.61 2.79 -14.66
C SER A 135 -6.30 4.01 -15.25
N ILE A 136 -6.21 5.18 -14.62
CA ILE A 136 -6.75 6.44 -15.16
C ILE A 136 -6.03 6.86 -16.44
N LEU A 137 -4.71 6.64 -16.51
CA LEU A 137 -3.89 6.90 -17.70
C LEU A 137 -4.03 5.81 -18.79
N ASN A 138 -4.87 4.79 -18.57
CA ASN A 138 -5.04 3.66 -19.48
C ASN A 138 -3.72 2.99 -19.88
N LEU A 139 -2.76 2.89 -18.93
CA LEU A 139 -1.52 2.16 -19.18
C LEU A 139 -1.79 0.67 -19.39
N ASP A 140 -0.94 0.02 -20.19
CA ASP A 140 -1.03 -1.44 -20.37
C ASP A 140 -0.95 -2.15 -19.01
N ARG A 141 -1.99 -2.93 -18.71
CA ARG A 141 -2.18 -3.56 -17.38
C ARG A 141 -1.05 -4.50 -17.00
N LYS A 142 -0.52 -5.27 -17.97
CA LYS A 142 0.58 -6.21 -17.72
C LYS A 142 1.85 -5.45 -17.37
N LYS A 143 2.22 -4.44 -18.17
CA LYS A 143 3.40 -3.63 -17.92
C LYS A 143 3.26 -2.82 -16.62
N ALA A 144 2.08 -2.26 -16.33
CA ALA A 144 1.79 -1.59 -15.08
C ALA A 144 1.90 -2.52 -13.88
N PHE A 145 1.43 -3.76 -13.99
CA PHE A 145 1.60 -4.78 -12.95
C PHE A 145 3.08 -5.06 -12.65
N PHE A 146 3.89 -5.30 -13.67
CA PHE A 146 5.33 -5.55 -13.48
C PHE A 146 6.07 -4.34 -12.93
N ALA A 147 5.76 -3.13 -13.41
CA ALA A 147 6.35 -1.89 -12.88
C ALA A 147 5.99 -1.69 -11.39
N THR A 148 4.73 -1.94 -11.04
CA THR A 148 4.26 -1.88 -9.64
C THR A 148 4.92 -2.95 -8.78
N LEU A 149 5.07 -4.18 -9.28
CA LEU A 149 5.76 -5.28 -8.60
C LEU A 149 7.21 -4.91 -8.27
N CYS A 150 7.96 -4.43 -9.26
CA CYS A 150 9.33 -3.95 -9.04
C CYS A 150 9.37 -2.80 -8.02
N GLY A 151 8.41 -1.88 -8.10
CA GLY A 151 8.26 -0.79 -7.13
C GLY A 151 8.00 -1.30 -5.70
N ILE A 152 7.11 -2.28 -5.52
CA ILE A 152 6.84 -2.90 -4.21
C ILE A 152 8.10 -3.54 -3.65
N ILE A 153 8.87 -4.28 -4.45
CA ILE A 153 10.13 -4.91 -4.02
C ILE A 153 11.12 -3.82 -3.58
N MET A 154 11.30 -2.77 -4.38
CA MET A 154 12.17 -1.66 -4.01
C MET A 154 11.72 -0.96 -2.71
N ALA A 155 10.43 -0.65 -2.59
CA ALA A 155 9.88 -0.03 -1.39
C ALA A 155 10.02 -0.94 -0.15
N SER A 156 9.83 -2.26 -0.31
CA SER A 156 9.96 -3.21 0.80
C SER A 156 11.38 -3.27 1.36
N ILE A 157 12.39 -3.24 0.49
CA ILE A 157 13.80 -3.19 0.91
C ILE A 157 14.08 -1.91 1.68
N ILE A 158 13.69 -0.75 1.14
CA ILE A 158 13.89 0.56 1.80
C ILE A 158 13.19 0.58 3.16
N MET A 159 11.94 0.14 3.22
CA MET A 159 11.17 0.14 4.47
C MET A 159 11.68 -0.88 5.48
N MET A 160 12.24 -2.01 5.05
CA MET A 160 12.91 -2.96 5.95
C MET A 160 14.10 -2.30 6.64
N ILE A 161 14.94 -1.61 5.89
CA ILE A 161 16.09 -0.88 6.45
C ILE A 161 15.63 0.17 7.46
N ILE A 162 14.56 0.91 7.15
CA ILE A 162 14.02 1.94 8.05
C ILE A 162 13.39 1.29 9.30
N SER A 163 12.51 0.31 9.12
CA SER A 163 11.70 -0.24 10.22
C SER A 163 12.48 -1.14 11.17
N TYR A 164 13.37 -1.97 10.64
CA TYR A 164 14.17 -2.90 11.46
C TYR A 164 15.59 -2.42 11.70
N GLY A 165 16.19 -1.67 10.77
CA GLY A 165 17.54 -1.13 10.95
C GLY A 165 17.57 0.07 11.89
N ILE A 166 16.77 1.11 11.61
CA ILE A 166 16.81 2.36 12.38
C ILE A 166 15.89 2.25 13.60
N ILE A 167 14.60 1.99 13.38
CA ILE A 167 13.60 1.99 14.47
C ILE A 167 13.79 0.79 15.40
N GLY A 168 14.12 -0.38 14.88
CA GLY A 168 14.36 -1.57 15.68
C GLY A 168 15.54 -1.44 16.65
N ASN A 169 16.55 -0.62 16.33
CA ASN A 169 17.68 -0.33 17.21
C ASN A 169 17.41 0.77 18.26
N ILE A 170 16.37 1.60 18.04
CA ILE A 170 15.97 2.66 18.99
C ILE A 170 15.03 2.12 20.06
N ILE A 171 14.24 1.07 19.73
CA ILE A 171 13.21 0.51 20.63
C ILE A 171 13.77 -0.69 21.47
N ARG A 172 14.93 -1.22 21.13
CA ARG A 172 15.68 -2.19 21.95
C ARG A 172 16.55 -1.48 22.98
#